data_9aa337467f85ea9d2cdbcdb8af0cb874
#
_entry.id   9aa337467f85ea9d2cdbcdb8af0cb874
#
_cell.length_a   1.000
_cell.length_b   1.000
_cell.length_c   1.000
_cell.angle_alpha   90.00
_cell.angle_beta   90.00
_cell.angle_gamma   90.00
#
_symmetry.space_group_name_H-M   'P 1'
#
loop_
_entity.id
_entity.type
_entity.pdbx_description
1 polymer ?
#
loop_
_entity_poly.entity_id
_entity_poly.type
_entity_poly.pdbx_seq_one_letter_code
_entity_poly.pdbx_strand_id
1 'polypeptide(L)'
;VSPFLLTRTLPEDATDAALRADVLEGLTRTPKTLPPKWFYDAHGSELFEQITELPEYYPTRAEREILVDRAGEIATATGARTLVELGSGSSDKTRHLLDALTGLAVYVPVDVSESALTQAGHALIEERPGLDVHALIADFTGDLTLPETPGPRLLAFLGGTIGNLLPAERATFFAGLRSLLSPGDALLLGTDLVKDEEVLVRAYDDAAGVTAAFNKNVLTVVDRELGADFDADAFDHVALWDTDNEWIEMRLRSRTDQ
;
A
#
# COMPACT_ATOMS: atom_id res chain seq x y z
N VAL A 1 -1.37 2.63 30.28
CA VAL A 1 -0.74 3.05 29.01
C VAL A 1 -0.85 1.85 28.09
N SER A 2 -1.56 2.00 26.98
CA SER A 2 -1.67 0.93 25.97
C SER A 2 -0.28 0.68 25.37
N PRO A 3 0.14 -0.57 25.18
CA PRO A 3 1.45 -0.85 24.64
C PRO A 3 1.49 -0.55 23.14
N PHE A 4 2.54 0.16 22.71
CA PHE A 4 2.99 0.15 21.32
C PHE A 4 4.10 -0.89 21.20
N LEU A 5 3.87 -1.88 20.34
CA LEU A 5 4.85 -2.90 20.01
C LEU A 5 5.20 -2.81 18.54
N LEU A 6 6.48 -2.73 18.23
CA LEU A 6 7.00 -2.78 16.86
C LEU A 6 7.78 -4.07 16.67
N THR A 7 7.36 -4.89 15.72
CA THR A 7 8.02 -6.16 15.39
C THR A 7 8.49 -6.11 13.93
N ARG A 8 9.75 -6.50 13.71
CA ARG A 8 10.31 -6.65 12.37
C ARG A 8 10.35 -8.14 12.03
N THR A 9 9.69 -8.52 10.94
CA THR A 9 9.76 -9.89 10.38
C THR A 9 10.67 -9.96 9.16
N LEU A 10 11.00 -8.81 8.54
CA LEU A 10 11.98 -8.74 7.46
C LEU A 10 13.40 -8.68 8.02
N PRO A 11 14.36 -9.50 7.55
CA PRO A 11 15.79 -9.31 7.82
C PRO A 11 16.24 -7.90 7.38
N GLU A 12 17.22 -7.31 8.07
CA GLU A 12 17.70 -5.96 7.76
C GLU A 12 18.28 -5.84 6.33
N ASP A 13 18.89 -6.92 5.82
CA ASP A 13 19.46 -7.01 4.47
C ASP A 13 18.49 -7.55 3.41
N ALA A 14 17.29 -7.99 3.80
CA ALA A 14 16.30 -8.55 2.87
C ALA A 14 15.86 -7.55 1.81
N THR A 15 15.80 -6.26 2.16
CA THR A 15 15.37 -5.20 1.25
C THR A 15 16.35 -5.03 0.08
N ASP A 16 17.66 -4.99 0.35
CA ASP A 16 18.68 -4.82 -0.68
C ASP A 16 18.76 -6.03 -1.61
N ALA A 17 18.70 -7.24 -1.03
CA ALA A 17 18.69 -8.47 -1.80
C ALA A 17 17.44 -8.60 -2.67
N ALA A 18 16.27 -8.23 -2.13
CA ALA A 18 15.00 -8.24 -2.87
C ALA A 18 14.99 -7.20 -3.99
N LEU A 19 15.46 -5.97 -3.73
CA LEU A 19 15.55 -4.92 -4.76
C LEU A 19 16.46 -5.38 -5.91
N ARG A 20 17.63 -5.93 -5.61
CA ARG A 20 18.56 -6.45 -6.62
C ARG A 20 17.93 -7.57 -7.46
N ALA A 21 17.23 -8.49 -6.82
CA ALA A 21 16.55 -9.59 -7.51
C ALA A 21 15.44 -9.05 -8.44
N ASP A 22 14.58 -8.17 -7.94
CA ASP A 22 13.49 -7.56 -8.70
C ASP A 22 14.01 -6.73 -9.89
N VAL A 23 15.10 -5.98 -9.71
CA VAL A 23 15.73 -5.20 -10.79
C VAL A 23 16.32 -6.11 -11.85
N LEU A 24 17.07 -7.15 -11.46
CA LEU A 24 17.64 -8.10 -12.41
C LEU A 24 16.55 -8.84 -13.19
N GLU A 25 15.53 -9.34 -12.51
CA GLU A 25 14.42 -10.02 -13.17
C GLU A 25 13.62 -9.06 -14.06
N GLY A 26 13.23 -7.91 -13.51
CA GLY A 26 12.32 -6.99 -14.17
C GLY A 26 12.95 -6.24 -15.36
N LEU A 27 14.20 -5.79 -15.26
CA LEU A 27 14.84 -5.01 -16.33
C LEU A 27 15.52 -5.86 -17.40
N THR A 28 15.73 -7.15 -17.17
CA THR A 28 16.27 -8.06 -18.22
C THR A 28 15.20 -8.76 -19.04
N ARG A 29 13.93 -8.67 -18.66
CA ARG A 29 12.80 -9.24 -19.41
C ARG A 29 12.22 -8.23 -20.41
N THR A 30 11.31 -8.73 -21.26
CA THR A 30 10.51 -7.90 -22.18
C THR A 30 9.03 -8.25 -22.00
N PRO A 31 8.17 -7.29 -21.72
CA PRO A 31 8.48 -5.89 -21.37
C PRO A 31 9.24 -5.77 -20.05
N LYS A 32 9.99 -4.67 -19.88
CA LYS A 32 10.66 -4.36 -18.63
C LYS A 32 9.64 -3.92 -17.58
N THR A 33 9.81 -4.36 -16.33
CA THR A 33 8.91 -4.02 -15.22
C THR A 33 9.70 -3.86 -13.94
N LEU A 34 9.16 -3.05 -13.02
CA LEU A 34 9.65 -2.97 -11.64
C LEU A 34 8.44 -3.01 -10.68
N PRO A 35 8.52 -3.74 -9.56
CA PRO A 35 7.45 -3.78 -8.59
C PRO A 35 7.17 -2.42 -7.95
N PRO A 36 5.89 -2.02 -7.76
CA PRO A 36 5.51 -0.72 -7.20
C PRO A 36 5.99 -0.48 -5.76
N LYS A 37 6.31 -1.51 -5.00
CA LYS A 37 6.81 -1.37 -3.62
C LYS A 37 8.07 -0.50 -3.54
N TRP A 38 8.86 -0.42 -4.61
CA TRP A 38 10.09 0.36 -4.66
C TRP A 38 9.89 1.86 -4.89
N PHE A 39 8.65 2.31 -5.12
CA PHE A 39 8.34 3.74 -5.12
C PHE A 39 8.43 4.38 -3.73
N TYR A 40 8.17 3.61 -2.66
CA TYR A 40 7.85 4.10 -1.32
C TYR A 40 9.07 4.18 -0.39
N ASP A 41 10.19 4.77 -0.87
CA ASP A 41 11.20 5.28 0.06
C ASP A 41 10.68 6.56 0.76
N ALA A 42 11.47 7.20 1.59
CA ALA A 42 11.04 8.40 2.30
C ALA A 42 10.51 9.49 1.34
N HIS A 43 11.25 9.77 0.25
CA HIS A 43 10.84 10.77 -0.74
C HIS A 43 9.61 10.33 -1.53
N GLY A 44 9.55 9.08 -1.97
CA GLY A 44 8.38 8.54 -2.67
C GLY A 44 7.13 8.54 -1.80
N SER A 45 7.26 8.27 -0.51
CA SER A 45 6.15 8.37 0.44
C SER A 45 5.63 9.81 0.57
N GLU A 46 6.51 10.82 0.63
CA GLU A 46 6.13 12.24 0.60
C GLU A 46 5.43 12.62 -0.71
N LEU A 47 5.91 12.13 -1.85
CA LEU A 47 5.26 12.35 -3.14
C LEU A 47 3.88 11.67 -3.19
N PHE A 48 3.74 10.47 -2.65
CA PHE A 48 2.45 9.80 -2.60
C PHE A 48 1.43 10.57 -1.73
N GLU A 49 1.84 11.08 -0.58
CA GLU A 49 0.97 11.96 0.23
C GLU A 49 0.49 13.18 -0.58
N GLN A 50 1.38 13.81 -1.36
CA GLN A 50 0.99 14.90 -2.26
C GLN A 50 0.01 14.43 -3.34
N ILE A 51 0.20 13.22 -3.91
CA ILE A 51 -0.74 12.63 -4.89
C ILE A 51 -2.13 12.50 -4.27
N THR A 52 -2.24 12.08 -3.02
CA THR A 52 -3.56 11.91 -2.37
C THR A 52 -4.36 13.20 -2.24
N GLU A 53 -3.69 14.35 -2.28
CA GLU A 53 -4.31 15.68 -2.21
C GLU A 53 -4.64 16.28 -3.60
N LEU A 54 -4.18 15.65 -4.68
CA LEU A 54 -4.44 16.15 -6.04
C LEU A 54 -5.92 16.06 -6.41
N PRO A 55 -6.48 17.07 -7.07
CA PRO A 55 -7.87 17.05 -7.52
C PRO A 55 -8.16 15.90 -8.51
N GLU A 56 -7.17 15.50 -9.32
CA GLU A 56 -7.29 14.41 -10.28
C GLU A 56 -7.29 13.03 -9.61
N TYR A 57 -6.61 12.86 -8.47
CA TYR A 57 -6.48 11.59 -7.77
C TYR A 57 -7.67 11.34 -6.84
N TYR A 58 -8.80 10.95 -7.40
CA TYR A 58 -10.05 10.70 -6.70
C TYR A 58 -10.04 9.46 -5.75
N PRO A 59 -9.22 8.40 -5.94
CA PRO A 59 -9.37 7.14 -5.20
C PRO A 59 -9.32 7.32 -3.68
N THR A 60 -8.38 8.13 -3.17
CA THR A 60 -8.27 8.39 -1.72
C THR A 60 -9.52 9.06 -1.16
N ARG A 61 -10.08 10.06 -1.87
CA ARG A 61 -11.29 10.75 -1.43
C ARG A 61 -12.51 9.85 -1.46
N ALA A 62 -12.68 9.09 -2.54
CA ALA A 62 -13.80 8.16 -2.70
C ALA A 62 -13.77 7.07 -1.62
N GLU A 63 -12.60 6.48 -1.34
CA GLU A 63 -12.47 5.48 -0.28
C GLU A 63 -12.74 6.08 1.10
N ARG A 64 -12.25 7.30 1.38
CA ARG A 64 -12.54 8.02 2.62
C ARG A 64 -14.04 8.25 2.80
N GLU A 65 -14.75 8.70 1.76
CA GLU A 65 -16.20 8.88 1.78
C GLU A 65 -16.93 7.56 2.10
N ILE A 66 -16.52 6.46 1.48
CA ILE A 66 -17.09 5.13 1.76
C ILE A 66 -16.86 4.74 3.21
N LEU A 67 -15.64 4.92 3.73
CA LEU A 67 -15.34 4.58 5.11
C LEU A 67 -16.10 5.45 6.11
N VAL A 68 -16.24 6.76 5.85
CA VAL A 68 -17.07 7.66 6.68
C VAL A 68 -18.51 7.19 6.71
N ASP A 69 -19.08 6.84 5.56
CA ASP A 69 -20.49 6.48 5.45
C ASP A 69 -20.79 5.06 5.94
N ARG A 70 -19.84 4.12 5.82
CA ARG A 70 -20.08 2.69 5.97
C ARG A 70 -19.29 2.01 7.11
N ALA A 71 -18.41 2.72 7.81
CA ALA A 71 -17.63 2.11 8.89
C ALA A 71 -18.51 1.47 9.98
N GLY A 72 -19.66 2.07 10.30
CA GLY A 72 -20.63 1.51 11.26
C GLY A 72 -21.27 0.19 10.78
N GLU A 73 -21.56 0.08 9.47
CA GLU A 73 -22.08 -1.16 8.88
C GLU A 73 -21.00 -2.26 8.90
N ILE A 74 -19.76 -1.89 8.56
CA ILE A 74 -18.59 -2.80 8.60
C ILE A 74 -18.38 -3.30 10.02
N ALA A 75 -18.40 -2.40 11.00
CA ALA A 75 -18.24 -2.75 12.41
C ALA A 75 -19.32 -3.71 12.89
N THR A 76 -20.59 -3.44 12.53
CA THR A 76 -21.72 -4.30 12.89
C THR A 76 -21.62 -5.68 12.23
N ALA A 77 -21.24 -5.72 10.96
CA ALA A 77 -21.16 -6.98 10.21
C ALA A 77 -20.01 -7.89 10.67
N THR A 78 -18.91 -7.30 11.14
CA THR A 78 -17.70 -8.05 11.51
C THR A 78 -17.58 -8.31 13.00
N GLY A 79 -18.06 -7.39 13.83
CA GLY A 79 -17.85 -7.43 15.27
C GLY A 79 -16.38 -7.55 15.67
N ALA A 80 -15.48 -7.01 14.85
CA ALA A 80 -14.05 -7.24 14.97
C ALA A 80 -13.48 -6.73 16.30
N ARG A 81 -12.63 -7.54 16.89
CA ARG A 81 -11.86 -7.21 18.09
C ARG A 81 -10.39 -6.93 17.77
N THR A 82 -9.96 -7.34 16.60
CA THR A 82 -8.65 -7.00 16.02
C THR A 82 -8.84 -6.47 14.60
N LEU A 83 -8.22 -5.36 14.31
CA LEU A 83 -8.07 -4.83 12.94
C LEU A 83 -6.63 -5.04 12.51
N VAL A 84 -6.43 -5.75 11.40
CA VAL A 84 -5.14 -5.90 10.72
C VAL A 84 -5.21 -5.10 9.43
N GLU A 85 -4.30 -4.18 9.20
CA GLU A 85 -4.28 -3.38 7.96
C GLU A 85 -3.00 -3.61 7.20
N LEU A 86 -3.14 -4.04 5.95
CA LEU A 86 -2.02 -4.32 5.05
C LEU A 86 -1.72 -3.07 4.21
N GLY A 87 -0.50 -2.57 4.30
CA GLY A 87 -0.11 -1.30 3.68
C GLY A 87 -0.75 -0.11 4.38
N SER A 88 -0.57 -0.01 5.71
CA SER A 88 -1.26 0.97 6.54
C SER A 88 -0.83 2.42 6.31
N GLY A 89 0.41 2.65 5.86
CA GLY A 89 0.96 4.00 5.71
C GLY A 89 0.76 4.86 6.97
N SER A 90 0.19 6.07 6.80
CA SER A 90 -0.14 7.01 7.89
C SER A 90 -1.37 6.60 8.73
N SER A 91 -2.12 5.58 8.31
CA SER A 91 -3.37 5.11 8.95
C SER A 91 -4.48 6.19 9.05
N ASP A 92 -4.43 7.24 8.23
CA ASP A 92 -5.39 8.35 8.34
C ASP A 92 -6.84 7.92 8.04
N LYS A 93 -7.04 7.16 6.97
CA LYS A 93 -8.37 6.65 6.61
C LYS A 93 -8.87 5.61 7.60
N THR A 94 -7.97 4.85 8.20
CA THR A 94 -8.26 3.79 9.15
C THR A 94 -8.90 4.30 10.41
N ARG A 95 -8.65 5.57 10.78
CA ARG A 95 -9.30 6.20 11.93
C ARG A 95 -10.82 6.10 11.90
N HIS A 96 -11.45 6.14 10.72
CA HIS A 96 -12.90 5.94 10.59
C HIS A 96 -13.35 4.54 10.98
N LEU A 97 -12.55 3.50 10.66
CA LEU A 97 -12.81 2.13 11.12
C LEU A 97 -12.56 1.99 12.62
N LEU A 98 -11.46 2.57 13.11
CA LEU A 98 -11.11 2.54 14.55
C LEU A 98 -12.20 3.21 15.41
N ASP A 99 -12.82 4.29 14.92
CA ASP A 99 -13.91 4.98 15.61
C ASP A 99 -15.20 4.13 15.66
N ALA A 100 -15.49 3.41 14.59
CA ALA A 100 -16.69 2.60 14.47
C ALA A 100 -16.59 1.26 15.21
N LEU A 101 -15.40 0.68 15.30
CA LEU A 101 -15.12 -0.61 15.94
C LEU A 101 -14.97 -0.43 17.46
N THR A 102 -16.05 -0.09 18.14
CA THR A 102 -16.05 0.23 19.59
C THR A 102 -15.60 -0.92 20.50
N GLY A 103 -15.62 -2.16 19.99
CA GLY A 103 -15.14 -3.36 20.71
C GLY A 103 -13.69 -3.72 20.37
N LEU A 104 -12.99 -2.91 19.57
CA LEU A 104 -11.62 -3.19 19.14
C LEU A 104 -10.65 -3.18 20.32
N ALA A 105 -9.85 -4.24 20.43
CA ALA A 105 -8.83 -4.36 21.46
C ALA A 105 -7.41 -4.15 20.88
N VAL A 106 -7.19 -4.62 19.65
CA VAL A 106 -5.87 -4.61 19.01
C VAL A 106 -5.95 -4.06 17.60
N TYR A 107 -5.00 -3.19 17.25
CA TYR A 107 -4.73 -2.78 15.88
C TYR A 107 -3.35 -3.27 15.45
N VAL A 108 -3.28 -3.90 14.29
CA VAL A 108 -2.05 -4.47 13.71
C VAL A 108 -1.80 -3.81 12.35
N PRO A 109 -1.17 -2.64 12.31
CA PRO A 109 -0.71 -2.05 11.06
C PRO A 109 0.48 -2.83 10.52
N VAL A 110 0.45 -3.16 9.23
CA VAL A 110 1.50 -3.88 8.51
C VAL A 110 2.00 -3.00 7.37
N ASP A 111 3.28 -2.68 7.37
CA ASP A 111 3.92 -1.88 6.33
C ASP A 111 5.41 -2.21 6.24
N VAL A 112 6.05 -1.86 5.13
CA VAL A 112 7.52 -1.96 4.98
C VAL A 112 8.24 -0.75 5.60
N SER A 113 7.53 0.36 5.79
CA SER A 113 8.06 1.62 6.33
C SER A 113 8.04 1.65 7.85
N GLU A 114 9.18 1.43 8.49
CA GLU A 114 9.33 1.55 9.94
C GLU A 114 8.97 2.95 10.46
N SER A 115 9.36 3.99 9.74
CA SER A 115 9.09 5.38 10.14
C SER A 115 7.60 5.70 10.14
N ALA A 116 6.86 5.26 9.11
CA ALA A 116 5.41 5.44 9.03
C ALA A 116 4.70 4.70 10.16
N LEU A 117 5.05 3.42 10.38
CA LEU A 117 4.48 2.60 11.45
C LEU A 117 4.74 3.19 12.85
N THR A 118 5.96 3.66 13.09
CA THR A 118 6.34 4.25 14.37
C THR A 118 5.58 5.55 14.64
N GLN A 119 5.53 6.44 13.64
CA GLN A 119 4.83 7.71 13.77
C GLN A 119 3.33 7.51 13.97
N ALA A 120 2.70 6.71 13.11
CA ALA A 120 1.27 6.41 13.21
C ALA A 120 0.92 5.68 14.53
N GLY A 121 1.74 4.71 14.93
CA GLY A 121 1.53 3.95 16.16
C GLY A 121 1.58 4.81 17.42
N HIS A 122 2.55 5.70 17.53
CA HIS A 122 2.63 6.63 18.66
C HIS A 122 1.43 7.59 18.71
N ALA A 123 1.03 8.16 17.58
CA ALA A 123 -0.15 9.02 17.52
C ALA A 123 -1.42 8.26 17.95
N LEU A 124 -1.59 7.02 17.47
CA LEU A 124 -2.79 6.22 17.78
C LEU A 124 -2.91 5.83 19.25
N ILE A 125 -1.83 5.47 19.95
CA ILE A 125 -1.90 5.15 21.38
C ILE A 125 -2.19 6.39 22.26
N GLU A 126 -1.79 7.58 21.79
CA GLU A 126 -2.14 8.85 22.45
C GLU A 126 -3.61 9.22 22.20
N GLU A 127 -4.09 9.07 20.95
CA GLU A 127 -5.47 9.37 20.56
C GLU A 127 -6.48 8.40 21.18
N ARG A 128 -6.08 7.13 21.42
CA ARG A 128 -6.97 6.02 21.80
C ARG A 128 -6.44 5.24 22.99
N PRO A 129 -6.54 5.80 24.20
CA PRO A 129 -6.17 5.09 25.41
C PRO A 129 -6.97 3.78 25.54
N GLY A 130 -6.27 2.65 25.62
CA GLY A 130 -6.89 1.31 25.71
C GLY A 130 -6.84 0.49 24.43
N LEU A 131 -6.40 1.05 23.31
CA LEU A 131 -6.10 0.32 22.09
C LEU A 131 -4.65 -0.17 22.13
N ASP A 132 -4.44 -1.47 22.01
CA ASP A 132 -3.10 -2.03 21.83
C ASP A 132 -2.69 -1.93 20.35
N VAL A 133 -1.50 -1.42 20.06
CA VAL A 133 -0.98 -1.29 18.68
C VAL A 133 0.23 -2.19 18.51
N HIS A 134 0.10 -3.23 17.67
CA HIS A 134 1.15 -4.19 17.34
C HIS A 134 1.59 -3.99 15.89
N ALA A 135 2.46 -3.02 15.65
CA ALA A 135 2.96 -2.70 14.31
C ALA A 135 3.93 -3.77 13.80
N LEU A 136 3.76 -4.18 12.54
CA LEU A 136 4.61 -5.16 11.87
C LEU A 136 5.35 -4.54 10.69
N ILE A 137 6.67 -4.56 10.73
CA ILE A 137 7.51 -4.27 9.56
C ILE A 137 7.60 -5.56 8.75
N ALA A 138 6.80 -5.65 7.67
CA ALA A 138 6.67 -6.85 6.86
C ALA A 138 6.32 -6.51 5.41
N ASP A 139 6.74 -7.35 4.47
CA ASP A 139 6.20 -7.39 3.11
C ASP A 139 4.97 -8.31 3.12
N PHE A 140 3.78 -7.73 2.99
CA PHE A 140 2.53 -8.48 3.02
C PHE A 140 2.27 -9.29 1.74
N THR A 141 3.10 -9.14 0.72
CA THR A 141 3.04 -9.97 -0.51
C THR A 141 3.78 -11.30 -0.37
N GLY A 142 4.61 -11.43 0.66
CA GLY A 142 5.33 -12.64 1.02
C GLY A 142 4.64 -13.49 2.10
N ASP A 143 5.43 -14.29 2.80
CA ASP A 143 4.96 -15.12 3.91
C ASP A 143 4.71 -14.26 5.16
N LEU A 144 3.46 -13.80 5.31
CA LEU A 144 3.04 -12.98 6.45
C LEU A 144 2.64 -13.87 7.63
N THR A 145 3.24 -13.58 8.78
CA THR A 145 2.81 -14.17 10.07
C THR A 145 2.26 -13.07 10.96
N LEU A 146 1.02 -13.24 11.39
CA LEU A 146 0.35 -12.29 12.28
C LEU A 146 0.56 -12.69 13.76
N PRO A 147 0.60 -11.71 14.68
CA PRO A 147 0.62 -12.00 16.10
C PRO A 147 -0.70 -12.66 16.53
N GLU A 148 -0.64 -13.44 17.61
CA GLU A 148 -1.85 -13.95 18.26
C GLU A 148 -2.65 -12.79 18.84
N THR A 149 -3.89 -12.63 18.39
CA THR A 149 -4.78 -11.54 18.79
C THR A 149 -6.20 -12.06 18.99
N PRO A 150 -7.03 -11.37 19.78
CA PRO A 150 -8.42 -11.79 19.99
C PRO A 150 -9.22 -11.67 18.68
N GLY A 151 -10.01 -12.70 18.38
CA GLY A 151 -10.98 -12.69 17.27
C GLY A 151 -12.37 -12.18 17.69
N PRO A 152 -13.25 -11.88 16.75
CA PRO A 152 -13.03 -11.90 15.31
C PRO A 152 -12.02 -10.85 14.83
N ARG A 153 -11.31 -11.16 13.74
CA ARG A 153 -10.35 -10.24 13.11
C ARG A 153 -10.93 -9.68 11.82
N LEU A 154 -10.66 -8.40 11.57
CA LEU A 154 -10.90 -7.76 10.28
C LEU A 154 -9.55 -7.49 9.62
N LEU A 155 -9.28 -8.14 8.50
CA LEU A 155 -8.14 -7.81 7.66
C LEU A 155 -8.59 -6.74 6.66
N ALA A 156 -7.96 -5.57 6.69
CA ALA A 156 -8.23 -4.47 5.77
C ALA A 156 -7.08 -4.35 4.76
N PHE A 157 -7.42 -4.34 3.47
CA PHE A 157 -6.50 -4.08 2.38
C PHE A 157 -7.11 -2.99 1.50
N LEU A 158 -6.71 -1.76 1.76
CA LEU A 158 -7.31 -0.53 1.27
C LEU A 158 -6.44 0.19 0.25
N GLY A 159 -6.90 1.33 -0.25
CA GLY A 159 -6.14 2.19 -1.15
C GLY A 159 -6.08 1.72 -2.59
N GLY A 160 -6.85 0.70 -2.98
CA GLY A 160 -6.75 0.12 -4.32
C GLY A 160 -5.44 -0.62 -4.57
N THR A 161 -4.64 -0.87 -3.54
CA THR A 161 -3.30 -1.50 -3.61
C THR A 161 -3.33 -2.88 -4.27
N ILE A 162 -4.47 -3.58 -4.23
CA ILE A 162 -4.67 -4.84 -4.96
C ILE A 162 -4.44 -4.70 -6.46
N GLY A 163 -4.64 -3.51 -7.03
CA GLY A 163 -4.37 -3.20 -8.42
C GLY A 163 -2.89 -3.29 -8.81
N ASN A 164 -1.97 -3.24 -7.84
CA ASN A 164 -0.53 -3.39 -8.07
C ASN A 164 -0.12 -4.85 -8.33
N LEU A 165 -1.01 -5.82 -8.09
CA LEU A 165 -0.72 -7.24 -8.28
C LEU A 165 -1.26 -7.73 -9.61
N LEU A 166 -0.44 -8.42 -10.37
CA LEU A 166 -0.87 -9.13 -11.57
C LEU A 166 -1.84 -10.28 -11.23
N PRO A 167 -2.67 -10.77 -12.16
CA PRO A 167 -3.67 -11.81 -11.87
C PRO A 167 -3.13 -13.05 -11.16
N ALA A 168 -1.95 -13.53 -11.56
CA ALA A 168 -1.32 -14.70 -10.90
C ALA A 168 -0.83 -14.36 -9.48
N GLU A 169 -0.28 -13.16 -9.28
CA GLU A 169 0.17 -12.67 -7.98
C GLU A 169 -1.01 -12.49 -7.03
N ARG A 170 -2.15 -11.95 -7.53
CA ARG A 170 -3.39 -11.82 -6.76
C ARG A 170 -3.91 -13.17 -6.27
N ALA A 171 -3.85 -14.20 -7.10
CA ALA A 171 -4.27 -15.53 -6.71
C ALA A 171 -3.43 -16.08 -5.55
N THR A 172 -2.12 -15.92 -5.62
CA THR A 172 -1.18 -16.31 -4.57
C THR A 172 -1.41 -15.48 -3.29
N PHE A 173 -1.57 -14.18 -3.42
CA PHE A 173 -1.85 -13.26 -2.32
C PHE A 173 -3.14 -13.63 -1.58
N PHE A 174 -4.25 -13.85 -2.30
CA PHE A 174 -5.51 -14.27 -1.67
C PHE A 174 -5.43 -15.65 -1.03
N ALA A 175 -4.66 -16.58 -1.60
CA ALA A 175 -4.42 -17.88 -0.96
C ALA A 175 -3.67 -17.71 0.37
N GLY A 176 -2.66 -16.84 0.40
CA GLY A 176 -1.94 -16.44 1.62
C GLY A 176 -2.88 -15.83 2.66
N LEU A 177 -3.67 -14.81 2.27
CA LEU A 177 -4.64 -14.19 3.19
C LEU A 177 -5.65 -15.19 3.74
N ARG A 178 -6.14 -16.11 2.89
CA ARG A 178 -7.06 -17.14 3.33
C ARG A 178 -6.46 -18.04 4.41
N SER A 179 -5.16 -18.31 4.35
CA SER A 179 -4.48 -19.14 5.37
C SER A 179 -4.36 -18.43 6.73
N LEU A 180 -4.40 -17.09 6.73
CA LEU A 180 -4.36 -16.26 7.95
C LEU A 180 -5.73 -16.14 8.63
N LEU A 181 -6.83 -16.33 7.87
CA LEU A 181 -8.19 -16.13 8.34
C LEU A 181 -8.72 -17.40 9.03
N SER A 182 -9.36 -17.19 10.18
CA SER A 182 -10.12 -18.21 10.93
C SER A 182 -11.63 -18.03 10.72
N PRO A 183 -12.45 -19.04 11.06
CA PRO A 183 -13.90 -18.86 11.04
C PRO A 183 -14.35 -17.69 11.90
N GLY A 184 -15.13 -16.78 11.30
CA GLY A 184 -15.58 -15.55 11.94
C GLY A 184 -14.74 -14.30 11.60
N ASP A 185 -13.54 -14.48 11.05
CA ASP A 185 -12.75 -13.37 10.52
C ASP A 185 -13.30 -12.88 9.17
N ALA A 186 -12.98 -11.64 8.82
CA ALA A 186 -13.41 -11.01 7.57
C ALA A 186 -12.27 -10.31 6.85
N LEU A 187 -12.39 -10.17 5.52
CA LEU A 187 -11.54 -9.35 4.68
C LEU A 187 -12.33 -8.14 4.19
N LEU A 188 -11.80 -6.94 4.42
CA LEU A 188 -12.25 -5.69 3.80
C LEU A 188 -11.27 -5.32 2.70
N LEU A 189 -11.77 -5.28 1.47
CA LEU A 189 -10.97 -4.99 0.29
C LEU A 189 -11.43 -3.69 -0.35
N GLY A 190 -10.51 -2.72 -0.50
CA GLY A 190 -10.71 -1.51 -1.28
C GLY A 190 -10.30 -1.74 -2.73
N THR A 191 -11.21 -1.53 -3.68
CA THR A 191 -10.94 -1.65 -5.12
C THR A 191 -11.50 -0.45 -5.86
N ASP A 192 -10.83 -0.08 -6.94
CA ASP A 192 -11.40 0.87 -7.89
C ASP A 192 -12.30 0.17 -8.91
N LEU A 193 -13.08 0.95 -9.65
CA LEU A 193 -14.01 0.48 -10.67
C LEU A 193 -13.57 0.99 -12.04
N VAL A 194 -13.89 0.22 -13.09
CA VAL A 194 -13.77 0.69 -14.47
C VAL A 194 -14.70 1.89 -14.67
N LYS A 195 -14.17 2.94 -15.24
CA LYS A 195 -14.86 4.19 -15.55
C LYS A 195 -14.27 4.84 -16.81
N ASP A 196 -14.64 6.07 -17.08
CA ASP A 196 -14.12 6.83 -18.20
C ASP A 196 -12.59 6.86 -18.22
N GLU A 197 -11.99 6.51 -19.36
CA GLU A 197 -10.54 6.43 -19.56
C GLU A 197 -9.84 7.74 -19.22
N GLU A 198 -10.42 8.89 -19.60
CA GLU A 198 -9.80 10.18 -19.31
C GLU A 198 -9.72 10.46 -17.82
N VAL A 199 -10.70 9.99 -17.04
CA VAL A 199 -10.71 10.12 -15.58
C VAL A 199 -9.59 9.25 -14.99
N LEU A 200 -9.49 8.00 -15.46
CA LEU A 200 -8.45 7.07 -15.02
C LEU A 200 -7.05 7.56 -15.35
N VAL A 201 -6.82 7.97 -16.58
CA VAL A 201 -5.49 8.45 -17.01
C VAL A 201 -5.10 9.71 -16.25
N ARG A 202 -5.98 10.69 -16.10
CA ARG A 202 -5.66 11.93 -15.34
C ARG A 202 -5.35 11.67 -13.87
N ALA A 203 -5.95 10.65 -13.27
CA ALA A 203 -5.64 10.29 -11.87
C ALA A 203 -4.19 9.83 -11.68
N TYR A 204 -3.56 9.31 -12.76
CA TYR A 204 -2.19 8.81 -12.74
C TYR A 204 -1.22 9.62 -13.64
N ASP A 205 -1.69 10.74 -14.20
CA ASP A 205 -0.89 11.70 -14.97
C ASP A 205 -1.44 13.12 -14.73
N ASP A 206 -1.20 13.62 -13.53
CA ASP A 206 -1.71 14.91 -13.07
C ASP A 206 -0.99 16.09 -13.72
N ALA A 207 -1.70 17.21 -13.85
CA ALA A 207 -1.19 18.42 -14.49
C ALA A 207 -0.01 19.06 -13.73
N ALA A 208 0.12 18.83 -12.43
CA ALA A 208 1.23 19.33 -11.62
C ALA A 208 2.50 18.49 -11.75
N GLY A 209 2.42 17.27 -12.31
CA GLY A 209 3.54 16.37 -12.52
C GLY A 209 4.02 15.64 -11.26
N VAL A 210 3.22 15.61 -10.20
CA VAL A 210 3.57 14.94 -8.95
C VAL A 210 3.65 13.43 -9.16
N THR A 211 2.68 12.84 -9.87
CA THR A 211 2.69 11.40 -10.20
C THR A 211 3.87 11.04 -11.09
N ALA A 212 4.23 11.92 -12.03
CA ALA A 212 5.43 11.74 -12.85
C ALA A 212 6.71 11.71 -12.02
N ALA A 213 6.84 12.59 -11.03
CA ALA A 213 7.96 12.61 -10.10
C ALA A 213 8.00 11.32 -9.25
N PHE A 214 6.84 10.88 -8.75
CA PHE A 214 6.70 9.63 -8.00
C PHE A 214 7.10 8.41 -8.84
N ASN A 215 6.65 8.32 -10.09
CA ASN A 215 7.01 7.23 -10.99
C ASN A 215 8.52 7.20 -11.28
N LYS A 216 9.14 8.36 -11.53
CA LYS A 216 10.59 8.46 -11.78
C LYS A 216 11.43 8.16 -10.54
N ASN A 217 10.87 8.31 -9.35
CA ASN A 217 11.61 8.07 -8.10
C ASN A 217 12.16 6.63 -8.01
N VAL A 218 11.52 5.65 -8.65
CA VAL A 218 12.03 4.27 -8.67
C VAL A 218 13.43 4.18 -9.28
N LEU A 219 13.74 4.99 -10.30
CA LEU A 219 15.08 5.04 -10.91
C LEU A 219 16.10 5.58 -9.91
N THR A 220 15.73 6.65 -9.19
CA THR A 220 16.58 7.24 -8.14
C THR A 220 16.84 6.24 -7.00
N VAL A 221 15.84 5.44 -6.63
CA VAL A 221 16.01 4.37 -5.64
C VAL A 221 17.00 3.31 -6.15
N VAL A 222 16.85 2.86 -7.39
CA VAL A 222 17.77 1.87 -7.99
C VAL A 222 19.20 2.41 -8.09
N ASP A 223 19.37 3.67 -8.47
CA ASP A 223 20.69 4.31 -8.53
C ASP A 223 21.35 4.38 -7.16
N ARG A 224 20.61 4.84 -6.15
CA ARG A 224 21.14 5.00 -4.80
C ARG A 224 21.51 3.67 -4.16
N GLU A 225 20.62 2.67 -4.27
CA GLU A 225 20.78 1.40 -3.54
C GLU A 225 21.67 0.40 -4.28
N LEU A 226 21.66 0.42 -5.62
CA LEU A 226 22.39 -0.57 -6.41
C LEU A 226 23.57 0.00 -7.22
N GLY A 227 23.77 1.33 -7.16
CA GLY A 227 24.84 2.00 -7.90
C GLY A 227 24.61 2.00 -9.42
N ALA A 228 23.34 2.06 -9.84
CA ALA A 228 22.98 2.28 -11.24
C ALA A 228 23.25 3.74 -11.67
N ASP A 229 23.06 4.05 -12.93
CA ASP A 229 23.39 5.35 -13.54
C ASP A 229 22.26 5.87 -14.45
N PHE A 230 21.01 5.68 -14.06
CA PHE A 230 19.86 6.20 -14.80
C PHE A 230 19.83 7.73 -14.80
N ASP A 231 19.64 8.32 -15.96
CA ASP A 231 19.25 9.72 -16.07
C ASP A 231 17.72 9.83 -16.03
N ALA A 232 17.16 10.05 -14.83
CA ALA A 232 15.71 10.17 -14.64
C ALA A 232 15.08 11.30 -15.47
N ASP A 233 15.84 12.34 -15.84
CA ASP A 233 15.38 13.42 -16.69
C ASP A 233 15.28 12.99 -18.17
N ALA A 234 15.96 11.91 -18.56
CA ALA A 234 15.85 11.32 -19.89
C ALA A 234 14.62 10.41 -20.06
N PHE A 235 13.77 10.27 -19.05
CA PHE A 235 12.53 9.48 -19.12
C PHE A 235 11.29 10.36 -19.13
N ASP A 236 10.32 9.98 -19.95
CA ASP A 236 8.95 10.49 -19.89
C ASP A 236 8.09 9.58 -19.02
N HIS A 237 7.25 10.19 -18.19
CA HIS A 237 6.16 9.48 -17.53
C HIS A 237 5.00 9.30 -18.50
N VAL A 238 4.37 8.13 -18.49
CA VAL A 238 3.18 7.82 -19.31
C VAL A 238 2.19 7.02 -18.45
N ALA A 239 0.99 7.54 -18.27
CA ALA A 239 -0.14 6.77 -17.77
C ALA A 239 -0.93 6.20 -18.96
N LEU A 240 -1.23 4.92 -18.92
CA LEU A 240 -1.92 4.21 -20.00
C LEU A 240 -3.06 3.37 -19.42
N TRP A 241 -4.24 3.50 -20.02
CA TRP A 241 -5.34 2.58 -19.79
C TRP A 241 -5.24 1.37 -20.74
N ASP A 242 -5.11 0.18 -20.18
CA ASP A 242 -5.18 -1.08 -20.94
C ASP A 242 -6.62 -1.57 -20.95
N THR A 243 -7.29 -1.46 -22.10
CA THR A 243 -8.70 -1.84 -22.26
C THR A 243 -8.94 -3.34 -22.24
N ASP A 244 -7.94 -4.14 -22.57
CA ASP A 244 -8.07 -5.61 -22.62
C ASP A 244 -7.98 -6.21 -21.22
N ASN A 245 -7.14 -5.62 -20.38
CA ASN A 245 -6.91 -6.06 -19.01
C ASN A 245 -7.70 -5.25 -17.96
N GLU A 246 -8.30 -4.13 -18.37
CA GLU A 246 -9.05 -3.21 -17.53
C GLU A 246 -8.24 -2.71 -16.32
N TRP A 247 -7.03 -2.20 -16.59
CA TRP A 247 -6.17 -1.58 -15.60
C TRP A 247 -5.42 -0.35 -16.12
N ILE A 248 -4.91 0.46 -15.18
CA ILE A 248 -4.02 1.59 -15.50
C ILE A 248 -2.56 1.15 -15.30
N GLU A 249 -1.69 1.57 -16.21
CA GLU A 249 -0.24 1.35 -16.11
C GLU A 249 0.48 2.68 -16.02
N MET A 250 1.43 2.80 -15.11
CA MET A 250 2.42 3.87 -15.10
C MET A 250 3.70 3.34 -15.73
N ARG A 251 4.10 3.94 -16.83
CA ARG A 251 5.30 3.57 -17.59
C ARG A 251 6.32 4.69 -17.56
N LEU A 252 7.58 4.30 -17.66
CA LEU A 252 8.70 5.20 -17.96
C LEU A 252 9.22 4.89 -19.35
N ARG A 253 9.17 5.89 -20.21
CA ARG A 253 9.66 5.78 -21.59
C ARG A 253 10.97 6.56 -21.72
N SER A 254 12.08 5.83 -21.94
CA SER A 254 13.36 6.48 -22.21
C SER A 254 13.34 7.23 -23.54
N ARG A 255 13.92 8.41 -23.54
CA ARG A 255 14.15 9.24 -24.75
C ARG A 255 15.50 8.98 -25.40
N THR A 256 16.36 8.23 -24.73
CA THR A 256 17.72 7.88 -25.15
C THR A 256 17.99 6.41 -24.89
N ASP A 257 19.06 5.87 -25.45
CA ASP A 257 19.56 4.54 -25.07
C ASP A 257 20.09 4.61 -23.63
N GLN A 258 19.61 3.68 -22.81
CA GLN A 258 19.99 3.56 -21.39
C GLN A 258 20.50 2.16 -21.11
#